data_bae4accd0091f04afd7571260f5e5586
#
_entry.id   bae4accd0091f04afd7571260f5e5586
#
_cell.length_a   1.000
_cell.length_b   1.000
_cell.length_c   1.000
_cell.angle_alpha   90.00
_cell.angle_beta   90.00
_cell.angle_gamma   90.00
#
_symmetry.space_group_name_H-M   'P 1'
#
loop_
_entity.id
_entity.type
_entity.pdbx_description
1 polymer ?
#
loop_
_entity_poly.entity_id
_entity_poly.type
_entity_poly.pdbx_seq_one_letter_code
_entity_poly.pdbx_strand_id
1 'polypeptide(L)'
;VTRHYLDHASTSPLRPEARDAMVAVLADPVVGDPGRIHDEGMAARATLEAARDAVAGLLGARNREVVFTSGATEACATAVHGAAGRGRHLVVTAVEHSAVRLAAAAVADAGTHEVTVVAVDRHGRVDADELVAAVRPDTAMVAVQWSNHEVGTRQPVAEVVAALADHPALVCVDASQSVGRDEIDFVDLGVDLLVASAHKMGGPVGIGALCIRRGLRLGPLLVGGDQERARRAGMENVAAAAGFAAAAAVLCSPGVRHAEDTRQRLLSDRIAAICADIDGVHRYGHPDHRSSHLVCVGVDGVEPQAVLLGLNRAGIAAHSGSSCASEGLEPSPVLAAMGVDAHRSLRLSVGWNTSDADIDALAGALPSTINGLRRLGQGAR
;
A
#
# COMPACT_ATOMS: atom_id res chain seq x y z
N VAL A 1 28.57 8.58 7.72
CA VAL A 1 27.92 7.32 8.14
C VAL A 1 27.17 6.81 6.93
N THR A 2 27.40 5.55 6.54
CA THR A 2 26.62 4.89 5.49
C THR A 2 25.17 4.81 5.93
N ARG A 3 24.24 5.07 5.01
CA ARG A 3 22.79 5.06 5.30
C ARG A 3 22.18 3.74 4.87
N HIS A 4 21.46 3.09 5.77
CA HIS A 4 20.73 1.83 5.59
C HIS A 4 19.23 2.09 5.65
N TYR A 5 18.52 1.81 4.55
CA TYR A 5 17.10 2.15 4.43
C TYR A 5 16.22 0.90 4.58
N LEU A 6 15.52 0.82 5.70
CA LEU A 6 14.62 -0.30 6.07
C LEU A 6 13.17 0.17 6.29
N ASP A 7 12.70 1.16 5.50
CA ASP A 7 11.34 1.69 5.57
C ASP A 7 10.62 1.69 4.21
N HIS A 8 10.81 0.64 3.43
CA HIS A 8 10.18 0.48 2.11
C HIS A 8 8.64 0.37 2.15
N ALA A 9 8.06 -0.03 3.28
CA ALA A 9 6.61 -0.06 3.44
C ALA A 9 6.01 1.35 3.53
N SER A 10 6.77 2.37 3.95
CA SER A 10 6.36 3.78 3.87
C SER A 10 6.52 4.30 2.44
N THR A 11 7.71 4.20 1.87
CA THR A 11 8.01 4.54 0.47
C THR A 11 9.27 3.81 0.02
N SER A 12 9.31 3.31 -1.21
CA SER A 12 10.54 2.74 -1.78
C SER A 12 11.36 3.81 -2.48
N PRO A 13 12.69 3.75 -2.43
CA PRO A 13 13.53 4.60 -3.27
C PRO A 13 13.15 4.48 -4.74
N LEU A 14 13.20 5.60 -5.45
CA LEU A 14 12.87 5.65 -6.87
C LEU A 14 13.85 4.80 -7.68
N ARG A 15 13.33 3.92 -8.54
CA ARG A 15 14.16 3.11 -9.45
C ARG A 15 14.86 4.02 -10.45
N PRO A 16 16.11 3.69 -10.86
CA PRO A 16 16.82 4.46 -11.87
C PRO A 16 16.01 4.59 -13.18
N GLU A 17 15.36 3.52 -13.63
CA GLU A 17 14.55 3.49 -14.85
C GLU A 17 13.35 4.44 -14.74
N ALA A 18 12.71 4.49 -13.58
CA ALA A 18 11.60 5.40 -13.34
C ALA A 18 12.05 6.87 -13.34
N ARG A 19 13.19 7.16 -12.69
CA ARG A 19 13.80 8.49 -12.70
C ARG A 19 14.14 8.92 -14.13
N ASP A 20 14.80 8.06 -14.89
CA ASP A 20 15.28 8.38 -16.23
C ASP A 20 14.13 8.60 -17.21
N ALA A 21 13.04 7.82 -17.09
CA ALA A 21 11.82 8.03 -17.83
C ALA A 21 11.14 9.39 -17.52
N MET A 22 11.10 9.76 -16.23
CA MET A 22 10.59 11.08 -15.82
C MET A 22 11.44 12.22 -16.38
N VAL A 23 12.77 12.09 -16.27
CA VAL A 23 13.72 13.10 -16.75
C VAL A 23 13.59 13.27 -18.27
N ALA A 24 13.42 12.18 -19.02
CA ALA A 24 13.22 12.23 -20.47
C ALA A 24 11.97 13.07 -20.85
N VAL A 25 10.85 12.90 -20.13
CA VAL A 25 9.66 13.71 -20.37
C VAL A 25 9.88 15.16 -19.97
N LEU A 26 10.50 15.42 -18.81
CA LEU A 26 10.72 16.78 -18.30
C LEU A 26 11.82 17.57 -19.05
N ALA A 27 12.69 16.87 -19.78
CA ALA A 27 13.71 17.50 -20.64
C ALA A 27 13.13 18.09 -21.91
N ASP A 28 11.91 17.71 -22.31
CA ASP A 28 11.20 18.36 -23.39
C ASP A 28 10.83 19.79 -22.97
N PRO A 29 11.17 20.83 -23.74
CA PRO A 29 10.84 22.20 -23.41
C PRO A 29 9.33 22.47 -23.32
N VAL A 30 8.50 21.62 -23.94
CA VAL A 30 7.04 21.70 -23.89
C VAL A 30 6.43 20.33 -23.67
N VAL A 31 6.09 20.01 -22.42
CA VAL A 31 5.21 18.88 -22.13
C VAL A 31 3.77 19.29 -22.46
N GLY A 32 3.23 18.80 -23.57
CA GLY A 32 1.90 19.16 -24.06
C GLY A 32 0.76 18.67 -23.16
N ASP A 33 -0.40 19.32 -23.29
CA ASP A 33 -1.66 18.84 -22.70
C ASP A 33 -2.16 17.62 -23.53
N PRO A 34 -2.28 16.41 -22.95
CA PRO A 34 -2.75 15.21 -23.67
C PRO A 34 -4.15 15.35 -24.29
N GLY A 35 -4.93 16.35 -23.84
CA GLY A 35 -6.24 16.68 -24.40
C GLY A 35 -6.20 17.44 -25.73
N ARG A 36 -5.00 17.85 -26.24
CA ARG A 36 -4.86 18.69 -27.41
C ARG A 36 -4.51 17.87 -28.65
N ILE A 37 -4.80 18.49 -29.84
CA ILE A 37 -4.60 17.86 -31.17
C ILE A 37 -3.33 18.32 -31.86
N HIS A 38 -2.59 19.31 -31.31
CA HIS A 38 -1.28 19.70 -31.83
C HIS A 38 -0.21 18.68 -31.44
N ASP A 39 0.94 18.72 -32.09
CA ASP A 39 1.98 17.68 -31.99
C ASP A 39 2.43 17.40 -30.56
N GLU A 40 2.64 18.42 -29.74
CA GLU A 40 3.04 18.28 -28.34
C GLU A 40 1.95 17.58 -27.50
N GLY A 41 0.68 17.91 -27.77
CA GLY A 41 -0.45 17.26 -27.08
C GLY A 41 -0.60 15.79 -27.50
N MET A 42 -0.44 15.49 -28.77
CA MET A 42 -0.45 14.11 -29.27
C MET A 42 0.73 13.29 -28.74
N ALA A 43 1.92 13.87 -28.64
CA ALA A 43 3.09 13.22 -28.05
C ALA A 43 2.87 12.92 -26.57
N ALA A 44 2.35 13.88 -25.80
CA ALA A 44 2.01 13.69 -24.39
C ALA A 44 0.94 12.60 -24.19
N ARG A 45 -0.09 12.57 -25.06
CA ARG A 45 -1.11 11.52 -25.06
C ARG A 45 -0.52 10.15 -25.36
N ALA A 46 0.37 10.05 -26.36
CA ALA A 46 1.03 8.79 -26.70
C ALA A 46 1.84 8.26 -25.50
N THR A 47 2.60 9.14 -24.82
CA THR A 47 3.33 8.79 -23.60
C THR A 47 2.38 8.32 -22.49
N LEU A 48 1.29 9.04 -22.24
CA LEU A 48 0.31 8.71 -21.22
C LEU A 48 -0.37 7.35 -21.47
N GLU A 49 -0.78 7.08 -22.72
CA GLU A 49 -1.44 5.81 -23.05
C GLU A 49 -0.44 4.64 -23.04
N ALA A 50 0.80 4.83 -23.47
CA ALA A 50 1.85 3.82 -23.31
C ALA A 50 2.14 3.52 -21.84
N ALA A 51 2.14 4.56 -21.00
CA ALA A 51 2.28 4.40 -19.55
C ALA A 51 1.09 3.60 -18.96
N ARG A 52 -0.11 3.86 -19.43
CA ARG A 52 -1.31 3.14 -19.01
C ARG A 52 -1.25 1.67 -19.41
N ASP A 53 -0.77 1.36 -20.62
CA ASP A 53 -0.59 -0.02 -21.07
C ASP A 53 0.42 -0.79 -20.19
N ALA A 54 1.54 -0.17 -19.83
CA ALA A 54 2.54 -0.79 -18.97
C ALA A 54 2.01 -1.07 -17.56
N VAL A 55 1.28 -0.11 -16.97
CA VAL A 55 0.66 -0.28 -15.65
C VAL A 55 -0.46 -1.30 -15.71
N ALA A 56 -1.27 -1.30 -16.75
CA ALA A 56 -2.30 -2.32 -16.98
C ALA A 56 -1.70 -3.72 -17.06
N GLY A 57 -0.59 -3.89 -17.79
CA GLY A 57 0.14 -5.16 -17.87
C GLY A 57 0.64 -5.65 -16.52
N LEU A 58 1.14 -4.77 -15.65
CA LEU A 58 1.56 -5.14 -14.30
C LEU A 58 0.41 -5.63 -13.42
N LEU A 59 -0.77 -5.04 -13.60
CA LEU A 59 -1.96 -5.31 -12.77
C LEU A 59 -2.87 -6.41 -13.35
N GLY A 60 -2.54 -6.99 -14.51
CA GLY A 60 -3.45 -7.91 -15.21
C GLY A 60 -4.77 -7.25 -15.60
N ALA A 61 -4.76 -5.93 -15.85
CA ALA A 61 -5.92 -5.16 -16.24
C ALA A 61 -5.87 -4.79 -17.73
N ARG A 62 -7.00 -4.34 -18.28
CA ARG A 62 -7.02 -3.74 -19.62
C ARG A 62 -6.71 -2.24 -19.52
N ASN A 63 -6.09 -1.66 -20.56
CA ASN A 63 -5.78 -0.22 -20.61
C ASN A 63 -6.96 0.67 -20.13
N ARG A 64 -8.16 0.41 -20.64
CA ARG A 64 -9.35 1.22 -20.33
C ARG A 64 -9.89 1.04 -18.90
N GLU A 65 -9.40 0.08 -18.17
CA GLU A 65 -9.76 -0.15 -16.76
C GLU A 65 -8.88 0.66 -15.82
N VAL A 66 -7.68 1.05 -16.23
CA VAL A 66 -6.76 1.85 -15.42
C VAL A 66 -7.12 3.34 -15.49
N VAL A 67 -7.21 3.96 -14.31
CA VAL A 67 -7.36 5.40 -14.10
C VAL A 67 -6.19 5.88 -13.26
N PHE A 68 -5.42 6.85 -13.75
CA PHE A 68 -4.36 7.46 -12.96
C PHE A 68 -4.93 8.41 -11.90
N THR A 69 -4.36 8.34 -10.71
CA THR A 69 -4.70 9.18 -9.55
C THR A 69 -3.42 9.79 -8.97
N SER A 70 -3.52 10.70 -8.01
CA SER A 70 -2.35 11.26 -7.32
C SER A 70 -1.66 10.27 -6.36
N GLY A 71 -2.25 9.09 -6.15
CA GLY A 71 -1.76 8.03 -5.26
C GLY A 71 -2.89 7.14 -4.80
N ALA A 72 -2.55 6.13 -4.00
CA ALA A 72 -3.52 5.19 -3.46
C ALA A 72 -4.59 5.86 -2.58
N THR A 73 -4.25 6.93 -1.86
CA THR A 73 -5.22 7.66 -1.04
C THR A 73 -6.36 8.25 -1.86
N GLU A 74 -6.05 8.91 -3.00
CA GLU A 74 -7.07 9.39 -3.92
C GLU A 74 -7.85 8.22 -4.54
N ALA A 75 -7.17 7.15 -4.91
CA ALA A 75 -7.81 5.96 -5.50
C ALA A 75 -8.80 5.31 -4.52
N CYS A 76 -8.43 5.12 -3.25
CA CYS A 76 -9.32 4.63 -2.18
C CYS A 76 -10.52 5.54 -1.97
N ALA A 77 -10.28 6.85 -1.84
CA ALA A 77 -11.36 7.82 -1.67
C ALA A 77 -12.30 7.81 -2.88
N THR A 78 -11.76 7.74 -4.11
CA THR A 78 -12.57 7.65 -5.34
C THR A 78 -13.41 6.37 -5.35
N ALA A 79 -12.84 5.23 -4.94
CA ALA A 79 -13.55 3.96 -4.85
C ALA A 79 -14.73 4.06 -3.86
N VAL A 80 -14.48 4.54 -2.63
CA VAL A 80 -15.47 4.65 -1.57
C VAL A 80 -16.59 5.62 -1.96
N HIS A 81 -16.25 6.85 -2.32
CA HIS A 81 -17.26 7.88 -2.68
C HIS A 81 -18.01 7.52 -3.96
N GLY A 82 -17.31 6.96 -4.95
CA GLY A 82 -17.92 6.55 -6.21
C GLY A 82 -18.87 5.36 -6.07
N ALA A 83 -18.61 4.45 -5.12
CA ALA A 83 -19.47 3.32 -4.81
C ALA A 83 -20.71 3.73 -3.98
N ALA A 84 -20.63 4.79 -3.18
CA ALA A 84 -21.67 5.19 -2.22
C ALA A 84 -23.05 5.37 -2.87
N GLY A 85 -23.13 5.82 -4.13
CA GLY A 85 -24.41 5.96 -4.85
C GLY A 85 -25.10 4.64 -5.19
N ARG A 86 -24.54 3.47 -4.90
CA ARG A 86 -25.07 2.15 -5.26
C ARG A 86 -25.87 1.47 -4.14
N GLY A 87 -25.72 1.95 -2.91
CA GLY A 87 -26.41 1.40 -1.74
C GLY A 87 -26.23 2.32 -0.54
N ARG A 88 -26.63 1.89 0.64
CA ARG A 88 -26.53 2.67 1.88
C ARG A 88 -25.62 2.06 2.94
N HIS A 89 -24.89 1.02 2.57
CA HIS A 89 -24.04 0.29 3.50
C HIS A 89 -22.67 0.04 2.88
N LEU A 90 -21.63 0.17 3.69
CA LEU A 90 -20.24 -0.17 3.36
C LEU A 90 -19.74 -1.18 4.38
N VAL A 91 -18.96 -2.16 3.91
CA VAL A 91 -18.26 -3.11 4.76
C VAL A 91 -16.76 -2.90 4.59
N VAL A 92 -16.03 -2.74 5.70
CA VAL A 92 -14.57 -2.57 5.70
C VAL A 92 -13.95 -3.46 6.76
N THR A 93 -12.69 -3.89 6.58
CA THR A 93 -12.00 -4.60 7.64
C THR A 93 -11.43 -3.62 8.69
N ALA A 94 -11.30 -4.06 9.94
CA ALA A 94 -10.79 -3.23 11.03
C ALA A 94 -9.31 -2.80 10.82
N VAL A 95 -8.61 -3.44 9.88
CA VAL A 95 -7.19 -3.20 9.62
C VAL A 95 -6.93 -2.47 8.30
N GLU A 96 -7.98 -1.92 7.66
CA GLU A 96 -7.80 -1.11 6.46
C GLU A 96 -6.90 0.11 6.71
N HIS A 97 -6.22 0.56 5.66
CA HIS A 97 -5.47 1.81 5.70
C HIS A 97 -6.42 3.00 6.00
N SER A 98 -5.89 4.04 6.65
CA SER A 98 -6.65 5.27 6.98
C SER A 98 -7.36 5.87 5.76
N ALA A 99 -6.80 5.75 4.56
CA ALA A 99 -7.42 6.23 3.32
C ALA A 99 -8.79 5.57 3.03
N VAL A 100 -8.96 4.29 3.37
CA VAL A 100 -10.25 3.58 3.24
C VAL A 100 -11.15 3.89 4.44
N ARG A 101 -10.62 3.73 5.67
CA ARG A 101 -11.40 3.91 6.90
C ARG A 101 -11.98 5.31 7.03
N LEU A 102 -11.15 6.35 6.79
CA LEU A 102 -11.61 7.73 6.92
C LEU A 102 -12.51 8.15 5.76
N ALA A 103 -12.32 7.63 4.54
CA ALA A 103 -13.25 7.86 3.45
C ALA A 103 -14.61 7.22 3.74
N ALA A 104 -14.65 5.99 4.28
CA ALA A 104 -15.89 5.33 4.68
C ALA A 104 -16.57 6.09 5.83
N ALA A 105 -15.82 6.53 6.84
CA ALA A 105 -16.35 7.34 7.93
C ALA A 105 -16.95 8.66 7.42
N ALA A 106 -16.28 9.37 6.52
CA ALA A 106 -16.78 10.61 5.95
C ALA A 106 -18.10 10.41 5.18
N VAL A 107 -18.27 9.29 4.49
CA VAL A 107 -19.54 8.93 3.82
C VAL A 107 -20.64 8.64 4.85
N ALA A 108 -20.31 7.97 5.96
CA ALA A 108 -21.27 7.71 7.05
C ALA A 108 -21.65 9.01 7.78
N ASP A 109 -20.70 9.88 8.07
CA ASP A 109 -20.92 11.16 8.77
C ASP A 109 -21.84 12.12 7.99
N ALA A 110 -21.92 11.95 6.67
CA ALA A 110 -22.91 12.64 5.84
C ALA A 110 -24.35 12.19 6.13
N GLY A 111 -24.56 11.20 7.00
CA GLY A 111 -25.87 10.76 7.52
C GLY A 111 -26.69 9.91 6.55
N THR A 112 -26.11 9.47 5.45
CA THR A 112 -26.81 8.71 4.40
C THR A 112 -26.41 7.24 4.31
N HIS A 113 -25.32 6.85 4.97
CA HIS A 113 -24.76 5.51 4.89
C HIS A 113 -24.40 4.96 6.27
N GLU A 114 -24.37 3.64 6.36
CA GLU A 114 -23.84 2.89 7.49
C GLU A 114 -22.51 2.21 7.10
N VAL A 115 -21.64 2.04 8.08
CA VAL A 115 -20.37 1.31 7.89
C VAL A 115 -20.29 0.18 8.90
N THR A 116 -20.17 -1.05 8.43
CA THR A 116 -19.80 -2.19 9.26
C THR A 116 -18.30 -2.40 9.19
N VAL A 117 -17.65 -2.38 10.35
CA VAL A 117 -16.23 -2.69 10.50
C VAL A 117 -16.13 -4.13 10.99
N VAL A 118 -15.59 -5.01 10.15
CA VAL A 118 -15.41 -6.43 10.48
C VAL A 118 -14.11 -6.63 11.23
N ALA A 119 -14.18 -7.32 12.36
CA ALA A 119 -13.04 -7.61 13.22
C ALA A 119 -12.02 -8.53 12.52
N VAL A 120 -10.83 -8.61 13.10
CA VAL A 120 -9.74 -9.49 12.66
C VAL A 120 -9.24 -10.34 13.82
N ASP A 121 -8.54 -11.40 13.51
CA ASP A 121 -7.86 -12.22 14.50
C ASP A 121 -6.62 -11.50 15.09
N ARG A 122 -5.97 -12.12 16.05
CA ARG A 122 -4.73 -11.61 16.67
C ARG A 122 -3.56 -11.46 15.69
N HIS A 123 -3.66 -12.00 14.49
CA HIS A 123 -2.66 -11.88 13.43
C HIS A 123 -3.01 -10.80 12.40
N GLY A 124 -4.16 -10.12 12.58
CA GLY A 124 -4.65 -9.08 11.68
C GLY A 124 -5.26 -9.64 10.39
N ARG A 125 -5.75 -10.90 10.40
CA ARG A 125 -6.44 -11.51 9.29
C ARG A 125 -7.94 -11.51 9.55
N VAL A 126 -8.72 -11.07 8.56
CA VAL A 126 -10.19 -11.15 8.62
C VAL A 126 -10.62 -12.59 8.31
N ASP A 127 -11.68 -13.04 8.96
CA ASP A 127 -12.38 -14.25 8.55
C ASP A 127 -13.28 -13.94 7.35
N ALA A 128 -13.14 -14.70 6.25
CA ALA A 128 -13.89 -14.45 5.02
C ALA A 128 -15.40 -14.65 5.22
N ASP A 129 -15.81 -15.67 5.99
CA ASP A 129 -17.20 -15.97 6.25
C ASP A 129 -17.86 -14.86 7.12
N GLU A 130 -17.13 -14.35 8.13
CA GLU A 130 -17.61 -13.22 8.94
C GLU A 130 -17.76 -11.95 8.09
N LEU A 131 -16.81 -11.69 7.17
CA LEU A 131 -16.88 -10.54 6.29
C LEU A 131 -18.06 -10.65 5.32
N VAL A 132 -18.30 -11.82 4.74
CA VAL A 132 -19.44 -12.08 3.86
C VAL A 132 -20.75 -12.01 4.63
N ALA A 133 -20.82 -12.51 5.85
CA ALA A 133 -22.01 -12.43 6.70
C ALA A 133 -22.39 -10.98 7.07
N ALA A 134 -21.45 -10.05 7.06
CA ALA A 134 -21.70 -8.62 7.28
C ALA A 134 -22.33 -7.93 6.06
N VAL A 135 -22.35 -8.57 4.89
CA VAL A 135 -22.88 -7.98 3.65
C VAL A 135 -24.39 -8.08 3.62
N ARG A 136 -25.06 -6.97 3.30
CA ARG A 136 -26.52 -6.82 3.23
C ARG A 136 -26.97 -6.55 1.79
N PRO A 137 -28.25 -6.75 1.46
CA PRO A 137 -28.78 -6.46 0.11
C PRO A 137 -28.54 -5.02 -0.36
N ASP A 138 -28.43 -4.06 0.57
CA ASP A 138 -28.14 -2.64 0.29
C ASP A 138 -26.66 -2.27 0.45
N THR A 139 -25.77 -3.26 0.57
CA THR A 139 -24.31 -3.01 0.61
C THR A 139 -23.82 -2.50 -0.74
N ALA A 140 -23.22 -1.32 -0.74
CA ALA A 140 -22.66 -0.69 -1.93
C ALA A 140 -21.28 -1.24 -2.27
N MET A 141 -20.44 -1.47 -1.24
CA MET A 141 -19.05 -1.92 -1.42
C MET A 141 -18.55 -2.66 -0.18
N VAL A 142 -17.70 -3.65 -0.45
CA VAL A 142 -16.83 -4.32 0.51
C VAL A 142 -15.40 -3.88 0.19
N ALA A 143 -14.68 -3.32 1.17
CA ALA A 143 -13.27 -2.99 1.03
C ALA A 143 -12.41 -3.95 1.84
N VAL A 144 -11.42 -4.55 1.19
CA VAL A 144 -10.45 -5.45 1.80
C VAL A 144 -9.07 -5.16 1.22
N GLN A 145 -8.07 -4.94 2.07
CA GLN A 145 -6.70 -4.78 1.59
C GLN A 145 -6.10 -6.14 1.21
N TRP A 146 -5.16 -6.15 0.26
CA TRP A 146 -4.45 -7.39 -0.09
C TRP A 146 -3.48 -7.81 1.02
N SER A 147 -2.66 -6.86 1.46
CA SER A 147 -1.69 -7.05 2.56
C SER A 147 -1.68 -5.85 3.47
N ASN A 148 -1.63 -6.11 4.77
CA ASN A 148 -1.60 -5.05 5.78
C ASN A 148 -0.27 -4.28 5.75
N HIS A 149 -0.36 -2.97 5.82
CA HIS A 149 0.76 -2.05 5.71
C HIS A 149 1.62 -1.94 6.99
N GLU A 150 1.14 -2.45 8.13
CA GLU A 150 1.86 -2.43 9.41
C GLU A 150 2.47 -3.79 9.75
N VAL A 151 1.65 -4.84 9.72
CA VAL A 151 2.05 -6.18 10.15
C VAL A 151 2.30 -7.16 8.99
N GLY A 152 1.98 -6.76 7.76
CA GLY A 152 2.24 -7.56 6.57
C GLY A 152 1.28 -8.72 6.34
N THR A 153 0.27 -8.92 7.17
CA THR A 153 -0.70 -10.02 7.01
C THR A 153 -1.47 -9.91 5.69
N ARG A 154 -1.51 -10.99 4.91
CA ARG A 154 -2.31 -11.10 3.69
C ARG A 154 -3.74 -11.49 4.03
N GLN A 155 -4.71 -10.78 3.43
CA GLN A 155 -6.13 -11.03 3.60
C GLN A 155 -6.64 -12.12 2.64
N PRO A 156 -7.78 -12.77 2.94
CA PRO A 156 -8.36 -13.84 2.13
C PRO A 156 -9.16 -13.28 0.93
N VAL A 157 -8.51 -12.47 0.07
CA VAL A 157 -9.18 -11.72 -1.00
C VAL A 157 -9.90 -12.66 -1.98
N ALA A 158 -9.26 -13.74 -2.41
CA ALA A 158 -9.85 -14.67 -3.38
C ALA A 158 -11.11 -15.36 -2.81
N GLU A 159 -11.09 -15.72 -1.53
CA GLU A 159 -12.21 -16.32 -0.82
C GLU A 159 -13.41 -15.35 -0.75
N VAL A 160 -13.14 -14.08 -0.39
CA VAL A 160 -14.15 -13.02 -0.34
C VAL A 160 -14.76 -12.76 -1.73
N VAL A 161 -13.92 -12.65 -2.76
CA VAL A 161 -14.38 -12.42 -4.14
C VAL A 161 -15.27 -13.57 -4.61
N ALA A 162 -14.84 -14.82 -4.40
CA ALA A 162 -15.60 -15.99 -4.80
C ALA A 162 -16.98 -16.06 -4.09
N ALA A 163 -17.03 -15.73 -2.80
CA ALA A 163 -18.27 -15.75 -2.02
C ALA A 163 -19.24 -14.62 -2.41
N LEU A 164 -18.74 -13.50 -2.93
CA LEU A 164 -19.54 -12.37 -3.35
C LEU A 164 -19.81 -12.28 -4.86
N ALA A 165 -19.45 -13.31 -5.65
CA ALA A 165 -19.53 -13.29 -7.10
C ALA A 165 -20.93 -12.93 -7.65
N ASP A 166 -22.00 -13.38 -6.98
CA ASP A 166 -23.39 -13.13 -7.36
C ASP A 166 -24.02 -11.94 -6.60
N HIS A 167 -23.27 -11.28 -5.69
CA HIS A 167 -23.77 -10.16 -4.92
C HIS A 167 -23.55 -8.83 -5.65
N PRO A 168 -24.50 -7.86 -5.61
CA PRO A 168 -24.38 -6.57 -6.29
C PRO A 168 -23.37 -5.60 -5.65
N ALA A 169 -22.91 -5.84 -4.42
CA ALA A 169 -21.90 -5.04 -3.75
C ALA A 169 -20.56 -5.11 -4.53
N LEU A 170 -19.92 -3.97 -4.68
CA LEU A 170 -18.58 -3.92 -5.29
C LEU A 170 -17.53 -4.47 -4.33
N VAL A 171 -16.58 -5.26 -4.83
CA VAL A 171 -15.38 -5.63 -4.08
C VAL A 171 -14.24 -4.71 -4.48
N CYS A 172 -13.74 -3.94 -3.52
CA CYS A 172 -12.59 -3.04 -3.67
C CYS A 172 -11.38 -3.60 -2.92
N VAL A 173 -10.27 -3.77 -3.62
CA VAL A 173 -9.02 -4.29 -3.05
C VAL A 173 -7.95 -3.21 -3.02
N ASP A 174 -7.47 -2.85 -1.83
CA ASP A 174 -6.25 -2.05 -1.70
C ASP A 174 -5.02 -2.97 -1.80
N ALA A 175 -4.38 -2.94 -2.96
CA ALA A 175 -3.17 -3.70 -3.25
C ALA A 175 -1.87 -2.87 -3.13
N SER A 176 -1.92 -1.70 -2.49
CA SER A 176 -0.78 -0.76 -2.44
C SER A 176 0.51 -1.37 -1.89
N GLN A 177 0.42 -2.32 -0.96
CA GLN A 177 1.59 -3.02 -0.41
C GLN A 177 2.01 -4.26 -1.20
N SER A 178 1.19 -4.70 -2.13
CA SER A 178 1.33 -5.98 -2.82
C SER A 178 1.73 -5.84 -4.29
N VAL A 179 1.30 -4.77 -4.96
CA VAL A 179 1.67 -4.50 -6.35
C VAL A 179 3.20 -4.44 -6.49
N GLY A 180 3.70 -5.17 -7.49
CA GLY A 180 5.13 -5.32 -7.75
C GLY A 180 5.84 -6.38 -6.91
N ARG A 181 5.13 -7.05 -5.99
CA ARG A 181 5.62 -8.19 -5.18
C ARG A 181 4.80 -9.44 -5.44
N ASP A 182 3.50 -9.35 -5.15
CA ASP A 182 2.56 -10.43 -5.41
C ASP A 182 2.19 -10.50 -6.89
N GLU A 183 1.81 -11.67 -7.35
CA GLU A 183 1.19 -11.85 -8.66
C GLU A 183 -0.28 -11.48 -8.55
N ILE A 184 -0.63 -10.36 -9.17
CA ILE A 184 -1.99 -9.81 -9.15
C ILE A 184 -2.46 -9.75 -10.60
N ASP A 185 -3.55 -10.45 -10.89
CA ASP A 185 -4.29 -10.30 -12.13
C ASP A 185 -5.70 -9.80 -11.81
N PHE A 186 -5.94 -8.54 -12.15
CA PHE A 186 -7.20 -7.87 -11.86
C PHE A 186 -8.39 -8.53 -12.53
N VAL A 187 -8.19 -8.99 -13.77
CA VAL A 187 -9.28 -9.62 -14.55
C VAL A 187 -9.60 -11.00 -14.03
N ASP A 188 -8.58 -11.81 -13.80
CA ASP A 188 -8.75 -13.20 -13.33
C ASP A 188 -9.20 -13.25 -11.87
N LEU A 189 -8.78 -12.29 -11.04
CA LEU A 189 -9.25 -12.18 -9.66
C LEU A 189 -10.74 -11.85 -9.57
N GLY A 190 -11.31 -11.17 -10.57
CA GLY A 190 -12.74 -10.87 -10.63
C GLY A 190 -13.21 -9.75 -9.70
N VAL A 191 -12.29 -8.93 -9.16
CA VAL A 191 -12.64 -7.77 -8.33
C VAL A 191 -13.18 -6.62 -9.18
N ASP A 192 -13.96 -5.74 -8.57
CA ASP A 192 -14.55 -4.58 -9.23
C ASP A 192 -13.60 -3.39 -9.28
N LEU A 193 -12.84 -3.19 -8.20
CA LEU A 193 -11.93 -2.07 -8.00
C LEU A 193 -10.62 -2.57 -7.39
N LEU A 194 -9.48 -2.12 -7.95
CA LEU A 194 -8.15 -2.42 -7.40
C LEU A 194 -7.34 -1.14 -7.31
N VAL A 195 -6.75 -0.91 -6.14
CA VAL A 195 -5.94 0.28 -5.86
C VAL A 195 -4.45 -0.08 -5.91
N ALA A 196 -3.66 0.75 -6.58
CA ALA A 196 -2.20 0.62 -6.66
C ALA A 196 -1.49 1.94 -6.40
N SER A 197 -0.29 1.87 -5.84
CA SER A 197 0.57 3.04 -5.57
C SER A 197 1.95 2.86 -6.19
N ALA A 198 2.40 3.83 -6.99
CA ALA A 198 3.68 3.72 -7.67
C ALA A 198 4.87 3.72 -6.70
N HIS A 199 4.86 4.61 -5.70
CA HIS A 199 6.01 4.81 -4.81
C HIS A 199 6.31 3.61 -3.89
N LYS A 200 5.40 2.65 -3.74
CA LYS A 200 5.64 1.43 -2.94
C LYS A 200 6.48 0.38 -3.68
N MET A 201 6.59 0.48 -5.00
CA MET A 201 7.32 -0.46 -5.86
C MET A 201 8.53 0.17 -6.56
N GLY A 202 8.92 1.38 -6.14
CA GLY A 202 10.05 2.12 -6.73
C GLY A 202 9.66 3.00 -7.90
N GLY A 203 8.37 3.26 -8.11
CA GLY A 203 7.87 4.32 -8.97
C GLY A 203 7.84 5.68 -8.24
N PRO A 204 7.45 6.77 -8.91
CA PRO A 204 7.43 8.10 -8.31
C PRO A 204 6.31 8.27 -7.27
N VAL A 205 6.53 9.19 -6.33
CA VAL A 205 5.48 9.74 -5.47
C VAL A 205 4.54 10.62 -6.29
N GLY A 206 3.31 10.81 -5.80
CA GLY A 206 2.34 11.69 -6.46
C GLY A 206 1.61 11.06 -7.64
N ILE A 207 1.69 9.74 -7.79
CA ILE A 207 0.90 8.97 -8.74
C ILE A 207 0.53 7.59 -8.20
N GLY A 208 -0.68 7.14 -8.53
CA GLY A 208 -1.21 5.81 -8.30
C GLY A 208 -2.18 5.42 -9.41
N ALA A 209 -2.83 4.31 -9.26
CA ALA A 209 -3.85 3.82 -10.19
C ALA A 209 -5.05 3.25 -9.45
N LEU A 210 -6.23 3.48 -10.01
CA LEU A 210 -7.46 2.77 -9.70
C LEU A 210 -7.86 1.94 -10.91
N CYS A 211 -7.85 0.62 -10.80
CA CYS A 211 -8.48 -0.23 -11.79
C CYS A 211 -9.98 -0.29 -11.53
N ILE A 212 -10.78 -0.10 -12.57
CA ILE A 212 -12.25 -0.11 -12.54
C ILE A 212 -12.72 -1.14 -13.56
N ARG A 213 -13.41 -2.19 -13.11
CA ARG A 213 -13.91 -3.27 -13.95
C ARG A 213 -14.69 -2.74 -15.15
N ARG A 214 -14.46 -3.32 -16.31
CA ARG A 214 -15.14 -2.95 -17.55
C ARG A 214 -16.64 -2.96 -17.37
N GLY A 215 -17.31 -1.88 -17.83
CA GLY A 215 -18.76 -1.72 -17.73
C GLY A 215 -19.23 -1.13 -16.40
N LEU A 216 -18.40 -1.09 -15.37
CA LEU A 216 -18.73 -0.45 -14.12
C LEU A 216 -18.71 1.08 -14.28
N ARG A 217 -19.80 1.74 -13.87
CA ARG A 217 -19.86 3.19 -13.75
C ARG A 217 -19.58 3.58 -12.30
N LEU A 218 -18.56 4.37 -12.11
CA LEU A 218 -18.15 4.92 -10.82
C LEU A 218 -18.17 6.45 -10.93
N GLY A 219 -18.79 7.12 -9.97
CA GLY A 219 -18.80 8.59 -9.90
C GLY A 219 -17.39 9.12 -9.64
N PRO A 220 -16.92 10.17 -10.35
CA PRO A 220 -15.62 10.75 -10.09
C PRO A 220 -15.61 11.49 -8.75
N LEU A 221 -14.50 11.37 -8.00
CA LEU A 221 -14.27 12.18 -6.80
C LEU A 221 -13.88 13.62 -7.19
N LEU A 222 -12.98 13.75 -8.17
CA LEU A 222 -12.58 15.05 -8.73
C LEU A 222 -13.42 15.34 -9.97
N VAL A 223 -14.29 16.34 -9.85
CA VAL A 223 -15.22 16.76 -10.90
C VAL A 223 -14.62 17.93 -11.69
N GLY A 224 -14.74 17.89 -13.03
CA GLY A 224 -14.21 18.95 -13.91
C GLY A 224 -14.24 18.54 -15.39
N GLY A 225 -13.07 18.56 -16.04
CA GLY A 225 -12.94 18.15 -17.45
C GLY A 225 -12.97 16.63 -17.64
N ASP A 226 -12.97 16.19 -18.90
CA ASP A 226 -13.16 14.79 -19.31
C ASP A 226 -11.86 13.94 -19.27
N GLN A 227 -10.83 14.42 -18.56
CA GLN A 227 -9.60 13.64 -18.39
C GLN A 227 -9.89 12.27 -17.76
N GLU A 228 -8.98 11.33 -17.95
CA GLU A 228 -9.17 9.94 -17.50
C GLU A 228 -10.55 9.37 -17.92
N ARG A 229 -11.04 9.76 -19.08
CA ARG A 229 -12.35 9.34 -19.63
C ARG A 229 -13.52 9.75 -18.72
N ALA A 230 -13.49 11.00 -18.23
CA ALA A 230 -14.45 11.58 -17.27
C ALA A 230 -14.53 10.83 -15.92
N ARG A 231 -13.48 10.06 -15.55
CA ARG A 231 -13.41 9.36 -14.26
C ARG A 231 -12.57 10.12 -13.23
N ARG A 232 -11.71 11.03 -13.70
CA ARG A 232 -10.88 11.87 -12.84
C ARG A 232 -10.48 13.14 -13.59
N ALA A 233 -10.97 14.29 -13.16
CA ALA A 233 -10.70 15.57 -13.81
C ALA A 233 -9.31 16.12 -13.43
N GLY A 234 -8.83 17.06 -14.24
CA GLY A 234 -7.53 17.70 -14.07
C GLY A 234 -6.48 17.10 -15.00
N MET A 235 -5.55 17.93 -15.46
CA MET A 235 -4.47 17.54 -16.37
C MET A 235 -3.65 16.40 -15.79
N GLU A 236 -3.38 15.39 -16.60
CA GLU A 236 -2.64 14.19 -16.20
C GLU A 236 -1.15 14.51 -16.02
N ASN A 237 -0.54 13.91 -15.01
CA ASN A 237 0.89 14.01 -14.76
C ASN A 237 1.67 13.05 -15.67
N VAL A 238 1.94 13.47 -16.90
CA VAL A 238 2.59 12.64 -17.93
C VAL A 238 3.96 12.14 -17.47
N ALA A 239 4.75 12.99 -16.82
CA ALA A 239 6.09 12.61 -16.35
C ALA A 239 6.01 11.53 -15.24
N ALA A 240 5.11 11.70 -14.26
CA ALA A 240 4.94 10.67 -13.24
C ALA A 240 4.34 9.38 -13.81
N ALA A 241 3.44 9.46 -14.80
CA ALA A 241 2.91 8.29 -15.49
C ALA A 241 4.01 7.50 -16.21
N ALA A 242 4.92 8.20 -16.91
CA ALA A 242 6.10 7.58 -17.54
C ALA A 242 7.02 6.89 -16.51
N GLY A 243 7.25 7.53 -15.35
CA GLY A 243 8.03 6.93 -14.26
C GLY A 243 7.35 5.69 -13.65
N PHE A 244 6.03 5.72 -13.46
CA PHE A 244 5.27 4.57 -12.98
C PHE A 244 5.35 3.41 -13.99
N ALA A 245 5.19 3.72 -15.28
CA ALA A 245 5.30 2.76 -16.37
C ALA A 245 6.68 2.09 -16.42
N ALA A 246 7.75 2.86 -16.26
CA ALA A 246 9.12 2.32 -16.26
C ALA A 246 9.35 1.37 -15.08
N ALA A 247 8.87 1.72 -13.88
CA ALA A 247 8.91 0.81 -12.73
C ALA A 247 8.07 -0.45 -12.97
N ALA A 248 6.89 -0.33 -13.59
CA ALA A 248 6.03 -1.45 -13.97
C ALA A 248 6.72 -2.37 -14.98
N ALA A 249 7.35 -1.79 -16.01
CA ALA A 249 8.06 -2.54 -17.05
C ALA A 249 9.23 -3.38 -16.49
N VAL A 250 9.99 -2.83 -15.53
CA VAL A 250 11.03 -3.60 -14.82
C VAL A 250 10.44 -4.82 -14.15
N LEU A 251 9.33 -4.67 -13.43
CA LEU A 251 8.68 -5.75 -12.68
C LEU A 251 7.97 -6.77 -13.59
N CYS A 252 7.55 -6.35 -14.78
CA CYS A 252 6.98 -7.25 -15.80
C CYS A 252 8.06 -8.02 -16.58
N SER A 253 9.35 -7.64 -16.44
CA SER A 253 10.43 -8.40 -17.08
C SER A 253 10.49 -9.83 -16.53
N PRO A 254 10.71 -10.84 -17.39
CA PRO A 254 10.64 -12.24 -16.99
C PRO A 254 11.52 -12.55 -15.78
N GLY A 255 10.92 -13.09 -14.73
CA GLY A 255 11.60 -13.53 -13.51
C GLY A 255 11.97 -12.41 -12.52
N VAL A 256 11.94 -11.13 -12.89
CA VAL A 256 12.40 -10.02 -12.03
C VAL A 256 11.56 -9.91 -10.77
N ARG A 257 10.23 -9.82 -10.90
CA ARG A 257 9.31 -9.74 -9.75
C ARG A 257 9.50 -10.92 -8.79
N HIS A 258 9.56 -12.14 -9.33
CA HIS A 258 9.76 -13.34 -8.52
C HIS A 258 11.13 -13.34 -7.80
N ALA A 259 12.19 -12.95 -8.48
CA ALA A 259 13.53 -12.86 -7.88
C ALA A 259 13.57 -11.80 -6.77
N GLU A 260 12.95 -10.63 -6.99
CA GLU A 260 12.85 -9.58 -5.97
C GLU A 260 12.01 -10.03 -4.77
N ASP A 261 10.86 -10.67 -4.98
CA ASP A 261 10.00 -11.19 -3.91
C ASP A 261 10.73 -12.24 -3.08
N THR A 262 11.37 -13.21 -3.73
CA THR A 262 12.18 -14.24 -3.07
C THR A 262 13.29 -13.63 -2.22
N ARG A 263 14.02 -12.64 -2.77
CA ARG A 263 15.08 -11.95 -2.05
C ARG A 263 14.52 -11.17 -0.87
N GLN A 264 13.44 -10.44 -1.04
CA GLN A 264 12.80 -9.68 0.04
C GLN A 264 12.36 -10.63 1.16
N ARG A 265 11.85 -11.81 0.80
CA ARG A 265 11.50 -12.88 1.76
C ARG A 265 12.70 -13.31 2.58
N LEU A 266 13.82 -13.63 1.94
CA LEU A 266 15.04 -14.03 2.63
C LEU A 266 15.56 -12.94 3.57
N LEU A 267 15.57 -11.68 3.13
CA LEU A 267 16.02 -10.55 3.95
C LEU A 267 15.07 -10.29 5.13
N SER A 268 13.76 -10.37 4.93
CA SER A 268 12.78 -10.21 6.01
C SER A 268 12.83 -11.36 7.02
N ASP A 269 13.12 -12.58 6.57
CA ASP A 269 13.31 -13.73 7.47
C ASP A 269 14.56 -13.55 8.33
N ARG A 270 15.66 -13.02 7.79
CA ARG A 270 16.84 -12.63 8.57
C ARG A 270 16.53 -11.54 9.60
N ILE A 271 15.76 -10.51 9.22
CA ILE A 271 15.29 -9.49 10.18
C ILE A 271 14.48 -10.13 11.29
N ALA A 272 13.55 -11.02 10.96
CA ALA A 272 12.72 -11.71 11.94
C ALA A 272 13.56 -12.57 12.91
N ALA A 273 14.60 -13.24 12.41
CA ALA A 273 15.54 -14.00 13.24
C ALA A 273 16.33 -13.09 14.20
N ILE A 274 16.88 -11.96 13.69
CA ILE A 274 17.56 -10.97 14.55
C ILE A 274 16.64 -10.47 15.67
N CYS A 275 15.38 -10.21 15.37
CA CYS A 275 14.40 -9.76 16.34
C CYS A 275 14.07 -10.85 17.37
N ALA A 276 13.96 -12.10 16.95
CA ALA A 276 13.64 -13.24 17.81
C ALA A 276 14.76 -13.55 18.86
N ASP A 277 16.00 -13.19 18.54
CA ASP A 277 17.14 -13.36 19.44
C ASP A 277 17.20 -12.29 20.56
N ILE A 278 16.28 -11.32 20.56
CA ILE A 278 16.23 -10.25 21.56
C ILE A 278 15.10 -10.53 22.55
N ASP A 279 15.43 -10.71 23.82
CA ASP A 279 14.43 -10.94 24.88
C ASP A 279 13.34 -9.85 24.88
N GLY A 280 12.07 -10.25 25.05
CA GLY A 280 10.93 -9.33 25.09
C GLY A 280 10.68 -8.62 23.76
N VAL A 281 11.08 -9.22 22.64
CA VAL A 281 10.68 -8.80 21.30
C VAL A 281 9.74 -9.86 20.71
N HIS A 282 8.54 -9.42 20.32
CA HIS A 282 7.46 -10.30 19.87
C HIS A 282 7.05 -9.96 18.45
N ARG A 283 7.02 -10.94 17.55
CA ARG A 283 6.58 -10.73 16.18
C ARG A 283 5.07 -10.58 16.10
N TYR A 284 4.59 -9.57 15.35
CA TYR A 284 3.20 -9.37 14.96
C TYR A 284 2.95 -9.81 13.51
N GLY A 285 1.67 -10.04 13.19
CA GLY A 285 1.24 -10.52 11.87
C GLY A 285 1.15 -12.04 11.77
N HIS A 286 0.65 -12.51 10.62
CA HIS A 286 0.41 -13.93 10.40
C HIS A 286 1.73 -14.64 10.06
N PRO A 287 2.02 -15.81 10.63
CA PRO A 287 3.29 -16.52 10.38
C PRO A 287 3.46 -16.93 8.91
N ASP A 288 2.40 -17.40 8.26
CA ASP A 288 2.43 -17.96 6.90
C ASP A 288 1.83 -17.03 5.86
N HIS A 289 0.60 -16.49 6.10
CA HIS A 289 -0.07 -15.55 5.20
C HIS A 289 0.49 -14.14 5.38
N ARG A 290 1.65 -13.87 4.81
CA ARG A 290 2.38 -12.61 5.00
C ARG A 290 3.08 -12.10 3.74
N SER A 291 3.26 -10.80 3.67
CA SER A 291 4.11 -10.14 2.67
C SER A 291 5.57 -10.58 2.82
N SER A 292 6.29 -10.54 1.72
CA SER A 292 7.71 -10.89 1.69
C SER A 292 8.64 -9.83 2.29
N HIS A 293 8.20 -8.57 2.37
CA HIS A 293 9.08 -7.42 2.55
C HIS A 293 8.99 -6.75 3.93
N LEU A 294 8.12 -7.22 4.82
CA LEU A 294 7.79 -6.50 6.04
C LEU A 294 7.86 -7.39 7.26
N VAL A 295 8.45 -6.86 8.33
CA VAL A 295 8.48 -7.43 9.69
C VAL A 295 8.01 -6.37 10.67
N CYS A 296 6.99 -6.69 11.45
CA CYS A 296 6.53 -5.86 12.56
C CYS A 296 6.74 -6.62 13.87
N VAL A 297 7.28 -5.93 14.88
CA VAL A 297 7.52 -6.51 16.20
C VAL A 297 7.07 -5.55 17.29
N GLY A 298 6.58 -6.10 18.41
CA GLY A 298 6.45 -5.41 19.67
C GLY A 298 7.77 -5.47 20.44
N VAL A 299 8.14 -4.40 21.16
CA VAL A 299 9.38 -4.33 21.93
C VAL A 299 9.06 -3.94 23.38
N ASP A 300 9.16 -4.88 24.29
CA ASP A 300 8.84 -4.67 25.70
C ASP A 300 9.84 -3.72 26.39
N GLY A 301 9.29 -2.85 27.24
CA GLY A 301 10.07 -2.03 28.17
C GLY A 301 10.83 -0.86 27.55
N VAL A 302 10.56 -0.50 26.29
CA VAL A 302 11.14 0.66 25.62
C VAL A 302 10.11 1.41 24.80
N GLU A 303 10.29 2.70 24.65
CA GLU A 303 9.46 3.53 23.78
C GLU A 303 9.94 3.41 22.31
N PRO A 304 9.04 3.20 21.33
CA PRO A 304 9.40 3.03 19.94
C PRO A 304 10.20 4.20 19.36
N GLN A 305 9.85 5.43 19.73
CA GLN A 305 10.54 6.64 19.29
C GLN A 305 12.01 6.64 19.74
N ALA A 306 12.29 6.14 20.95
CA ALA A 306 13.67 6.03 21.45
C ALA A 306 14.46 4.98 20.64
N VAL A 307 13.81 3.85 20.29
CA VAL A 307 14.43 2.83 19.41
C VAL A 307 14.71 3.42 18.02
N LEU A 308 13.74 4.11 17.43
CA LEU A 308 13.89 4.75 16.11
C LEU A 308 15.01 5.80 16.11
N LEU A 309 15.12 6.62 17.15
CA LEU A 309 16.22 7.59 17.31
C LEU A 309 17.57 6.90 17.44
N GLY A 310 17.65 5.80 18.20
CA GLY A 310 18.86 4.99 18.34
C GLY A 310 19.29 4.39 17.00
N LEU A 311 18.37 3.79 16.26
CA LEU A 311 18.64 3.24 14.93
C LEU A 311 19.03 4.36 13.94
N ASN A 312 18.35 5.50 13.96
CA ASN A 312 18.69 6.62 13.08
C ASN A 312 20.10 7.16 13.35
N ARG A 313 20.55 7.22 14.61
CA ARG A 313 21.94 7.58 14.98
C ARG A 313 22.95 6.55 14.47
N ALA A 314 22.56 5.27 14.40
CA ALA A 314 23.35 4.20 13.80
C ALA A 314 23.32 4.20 12.26
N GLY A 315 22.60 5.15 11.63
CA GLY A 315 22.49 5.25 10.17
C GLY A 315 21.33 4.43 9.58
N ILE A 316 20.44 3.85 10.40
CA ILE A 316 19.36 2.97 9.94
C ILE A 316 18.02 3.72 9.97
N ALA A 317 17.33 3.78 8.83
CA ALA A 317 15.97 4.29 8.73
C ALA A 317 14.96 3.15 8.95
N ALA A 318 14.05 3.33 9.89
CA ALA A 318 12.97 2.40 10.23
C ALA A 318 11.73 3.20 10.68
N HIS A 319 10.60 2.53 10.90
CA HIS A 319 9.35 3.17 11.31
C HIS A 319 8.69 2.40 12.48
N SER A 320 7.82 3.07 13.24
CA SER A 320 7.04 2.40 14.30
C SER A 320 5.90 1.53 13.77
N GLY A 321 5.50 1.71 12.51
CA GLY A 321 4.40 0.99 11.89
C GLY A 321 3.10 1.80 11.82
N SER A 322 2.79 2.62 12.80
CA SER A 322 1.56 3.43 12.82
C SER A 322 1.59 4.51 11.74
N SER A 323 0.82 4.33 10.68
CA SER A 323 0.77 5.27 9.55
C SER A 323 0.03 6.59 9.85
N CYS A 324 -0.74 6.65 10.95
CA CYS A 324 -1.46 7.86 11.36
C CYS A 324 -0.69 8.70 12.40
N ALA A 325 0.38 8.17 12.98
CA ALA A 325 1.12 8.79 14.08
C ALA A 325 2.41 9.47 13.63
N SER A 326 2.42 10.15 12.46
CA SER A 326 3.58 10.95 12.07
C SER A 326 3.88 12.11 13.04
N GLU A 327 2.93 12.48 13.89
CA GLU A 327 3.08 13.55 14.89
C GLU A 327 2.39 13.25 16.25
N GLY A 328 1.73 12.11 16.45
CA GLY A 328 0.90 11.85 17.63
C GLY A 328 1.32 10.60 18.42
N LEU A 329 1.08 10.66 19.73
CA LEU A 329 1.19 9.55 20.69
C LEU A 329 0.02 8.53 20.56
N GLU A 330 -0.74 8.60 19.45
CA GLU A 330 -1.89 7.73 19.29
C GLU A 330 -1.49 6.30 18.95
N PRO A 331 -2.11 5.31 19.59
CA PRO A 331 -1.84 3.89 19.33
C PRO A 331 -2.22 3.52 17.89
N SER A 332 -1.53 2.52 17.33
CA SER A 332 -1.89 1.99 16.01
C SER A 332 -3.30 1.40 16.03
N PRO A 333 -4.21 1.88 15.17
CA PRO A 333 -5.55 1.30 15.06
C PRO A 333 -5.54 -0.16 14.59
N VAL A 334 -4.54 -0.54 13.78
CA VAL A 334 -4.35 -1.92 13.29
C VAL A 334 -3.98 -2.83 14.46
N LEU A 335 -2.97 -2.47 15.24
CA LEU A 335 -2.53 -3.28 16.40
C LEU A 335 -3.61 -3.31 17.49
N ALA A 336 -4.33 -2.21 17.71
CA ALA A 336 -5.47 -2.17 18.61
C ALA A 336 -6.59 -3.14 18.17
N ALA A 337 -6.90 -3.19 16.86
CA ALA A 337 -7.87 -4.12 16.31
C ALA A 337 -7.43 -5.60 16.46
N MET A 338 -6.12 -5.87 16.47
CA MET A 338 -5.56 -7.20 16.72
C MET A 338 -5.53 -7.58 18.19
N GLY A 339 -5.84 -6.67 19.10
CA GLY A 339 -5.78 -6.90 20.55
C GLY A 339 -4.35 -7.05 21.09
N VAL A 340 -3.35 -6.46 20.41
CA VAL A 340 -1.94 -6.47 20.84
C VAL A 340 -1.49 -5.07 21.30
N ASP A 341 -0.29 -4.97 21.91
CA ASP A 341 0.22 -3.67 22.35
C ASP A 341 0.44 -2.73 21.16
N ALA A 342 -0.45 -1.75 21.04
CA ALA A 342 -0.47 -0.80 19.96
C ALA A 342 0.52 0.38 20.13
N HIS A 343 1.19 0.48 21.28
CA HIS A 343 2.10 1.58 21.62
C HIS A 343 3.57 1.24 21.39
N ARG A 344 3.93 -0.04 21.27
CA ARG A 344 5.33 -0.50 21.32
C ARG A 344 5.75 -1.29 20.08
N SER A 345 5.41 -0.80 18.91
CA SER A 345 5.76 -1.47 17.66
C SER A 345 6.98 -0.86 16.97
N LEU A 346 7.72 -1.73 16.30
CA LEU A 346 8.78 -1.40 15.35
C LEU A 346 8.49 -2.14 14.04
N ARG A 347 8.45 -1.41 12.94
CA ARG A 347 8.32 -1.97 11.60
C ARG A 347 9.61 -1.80 10.81
N LEU A 348 10.10 -2.90 10.28
CA LEU A 348 11.26 -2.98 9.41
C LEU A 348 10.81 -3.51 8.05
N SER A 349 11.22 -2.88 6.99
CA SER A 349 10.80 -3.29 5.65
C SER A 349 11.89 -3.11 4.61
N VAL A 350 12.00 -4.11 3.75
CA VAL A 350 13.00 -4.23 2.70
C VAL A 350 12.39 -3.98 1.32
N GLY A 351 13.21 -3.73 0.31
CA GLY A 351 12.74 -3.51 -1.04
C GLY A 351 13.77 -3.87 -2.11
N TRP A 352 13.54 -3.41 -3.32
CA TRP A 352 14.27 -3.77 -4.51
C TRP A 352 15.80 -3.54 -4.42
N ASN A 353 16.24 -2.54 -3.67
CA ASN A 353 17.66 -2.18 -3.53
C ASN A 353 18.27 -2.51 -2.16
N THR A 354 17.53 -3.16 -1.26
CA THR A 354 18.06 -3.56 0.05
C THR A 354 19.15 -4.61 -0.12
N SER A 355 20.27 -4.43 0.57
CA SER A 355 21.44 -5.29 0.52
C SER A 355 21.63 -6.11 1.80
N ASP A 356 22.49 -7.13 1.75
CA ASP A 356 22.89 -7.88 2.94
C ASP A 356 23.57 -6.99 3.97
N ALA A 357 24.36 -5.99 3.52
CA ALA A 357 25.01 -5.02 4.40
C ALA A 357 24.00 -4.19 5.21
N ASP A 358 22.79 -3.94 4.69
CA ASP A 358 21.73 -3.25 5.43
C ASP A 358 21.23 -4.11 6.60
N ILE A 359 21.12 -5.41 6.39
CA ILE A 359 20.69 -6.37 7.42
C ILE A 359 21.80 -6.60 8.45
N ASP A 360 23.06 -6.66 8.02
CA ASP A 360 24.22 -6.79 8.92
C ASP A 360 24.36 -5.55 9.82
N ALA A 361 24.14 -4.35 9.29
CA ALA A 361 24.10 -3.12 10.07
C ALA A 361 22.97 -3.14 11.13
N LEU A 362 21.76 -3.63 10.75
CA LEU A 362 20.65 -3.82 11.68
C LEU A 362 21.03 -4.81 12.79
N ALA A 363 21.63 -5.95 12.46
CA ALA A 363 22.03 -6.99 13.40
C ALA A 363 23.02 -6.45 14.46
N GLY A 364 23.91 -5.55 14.07
CA GLY A 364 24.84 -4.88 14.99
C GLY A 364 24.20 -3.82 15.87
N ALA A 365 23.22 -3.07 15.33
CA ALA A 365 22.66 -1.90 15.99
C ALA A 365 21.43 -2.18 16.83
N LEU A 366 20.48 -3.03 16.38
CA LEU A 366 19.18 -3.21 17.03
C LEU A 366 19.29 -3.77 18.46
N PRO A 367 20.03 -4.88 18.70
CA PRO A 367 20.15 -5.43 20.06
C PRO A 367 20.83 -4.44 21.02
N SER A 368 21.88 -3.77 20.57
CA SER A 368 22.60 -2.80 21.40
C SER A 368 21.77 -1.58 21.75
N THR A 369 20.93 -1.10 20.81
CA THR A 369 20.00 0.02 21.01
C THR A 369 18.93 -0.35 22.04
N ILE A 370 18.24 -1.48 21.88
CA ILE A 370 17.17 -1.92 22.79
C ILE A 370 17.74 -2.15 24.20
N ASN A 371 18.84 -2.90 24.32
CA ASN A 371 19.45 -3.19 25.62
C ASN A 371 20.01 -1.94 26.29
N GLY A 372 20.55 -0.98 25.53
CA GLY A 372 20.98 0.32 26.04
C GLY A 372 19.84 1.12 26.66
N LEU A 373 18.70 1.20 25.96
CA LEU A 373 17.51 1.90 26.42
C LEU A 373 16.90 1.26 27.68
N ARG A 374 16.84 -0.06 27.75
CA ARG A 374 16.36 -0.79 28.94
C ARG A 374 17.20 -0.51 30.19
N ARG A 375 18.54 -0.48 30.05
CA ARG A 375 19.43 -0.11 31.16
C ARG A 375 19.21 1.30 31.68
N LEU A 376 19.00 2.27 30.76
CA LEU A 376 18.68 3.66 31.14
C LEU A 376 17.36 3.75 31.90
N GLY A 377 16.33 3.03 31.47
CA GLY A 377 15.03 2.97 32.15
C GLY A 377 15.08 2.33 33.53
N GLN A 378 16.00 1.40 33.78
CA GLN A 378 16.19 0.78 35.10
C GLN A 378 16.97 1.68 36.09
N GLY A 379 17.90 2.52 35.58
CA GLY A 379 18.67 3.45 36.41
C GLY A 379 17.92 4.74 36.78
N ALA A 380 16.75 4.99 36.20
CA ALA A 380 15.90 6.14 36.48
C ALA A 380 14.77 5.83 37.49
N ARG A 381 14.68 4.62 38.02
CA ARG A 381 13.78 4.18 39.10
C ARG A 381 14.56 4.05 40.38
#